data_0528b27020d4d4e400936aad7f48ca9d
#
_entry.id   0528b27020d4d4e400936aad7f48ca9d
#
_cell.length_a   1.000
_cell.length_b   1.000
_cell.length_c   1.000
_cell.angle_alpha   90.00
_cell.angle_beta   90.00
_cell.angle_gamma   90.00
#
_symmetry.space_group_name_H-M   'P 1'
#
loop_
_entity.id
_entity.type
_entity.pdbx_description
1 polymer ?
#
loop_
_entity_poly.entity_id
_entity_poly.type
_entity_poly.pdbx_seq_one_letter_code
_entity_poly.pdbx_strand_id
1 'polypeptide(L)'
;MNLIKPILTSALAIAINITAFAGYKPGDEVKDFSLKSTDNKMISLNGYKNARGFIIVFTCNHCPFAKLYQERMNAMNKEYASKGFHVIAISSNDAIAVPEDNFEEMTARAKEQHYNFPYLYDETQGVARAFGAVKTPHAFVLLKENGKWIVKYSGSIDDNGAEPDKVKNAFVKNAVDALLQNEPVQVSSTKSVGCAIKWKP
;
A
#
# COMPACT_ATOMS: atom_id res chain seq x y z
N MET A 1 -36.90 16.11 63.10
CA MET A 1 -35.60 16.59 62.61
C MET A 1 -35.13 15.53 61.63
N ASN A 2 -35.50 15.68 60.34
CA ASN A 2 -35.25 14.69 59.27
C ASN A 2 -33.93 15.04 58.58
N LEU A 3 -32.92 14.18 58.77
CA LEU A 3 -31.62 14.24 58.08
C LEU A 3 -31.76 13.63 56.67
N ILE A 4 -31.76 14.48 55.65
CA ILE A 4 -31.67 14.06 54.23
C ILE A 4 -30.21 13.79 53.94
N LYS A 5 -29.86 12.50 53.64
CA LYS A 5 -28.51 12.10 53.17
C LYS A 5 -28.43 12.41 51.67
N PRO A 6 -27.34 13.07 51.19
CA PRO A 6 -27.15 13.28 49.76
C PRO A 6 -26.70 11.96 49.10
N ILE A 7 -27.39 11.56 48.02
CA ILE A 7 -27.00 10.46 47.16
C ILE A 7 -25.97 11.02 46.19
N LEU A 8 -24.73 10.56 46.34
CA LEU A 8 -23.62 10.92 45.44
C LEU A 8 -23.71 10.02 44.19
N THR A 9 -24.27 10.52 43.12
CA THR A 9 -24.27 9.83 41.79
C THR A 9 -22.91 10.02 41.13
N SER A 10 -22.09 8.96 41.17
CA SER A 10 -20.84 8.91 40.45
C SER A 10 -21.10 8.67 38.94
N ALA A 11 -20.93 9.70 38.12
CA ALA A 11 -20.98 9.58 36.68
C ALA A 11 -19.66 8.97 36.16
N LEU A 12 -19.73 7.70 35.74
CA LEU A 12 -18.60 7.02 35.09
C LEU A 12 -18.43 7.55 33.66
N ALA A 13 -17.51 8.46 33.44
CA ALA A 13 -17.16 8.95 32.09
C ALA A 13 -16.37 7.85 31.34
N ILE A 14 -17.01 7.20 30.37
CA ILE A 14 -16.37 6.28 29.43
C ILE A 14 -15.59 7.12 28.44
N ALA A 15 -14.27 7.21 28.60
CA ALA A 15 -13.38 7.81 27.61
C ALA A 15 -13.30 6.88 26.38
N ILE A 16 -14.00 7.22 25.30
CA ILE A 16 -13.86 6.56 24.01
C ILE A 16 -12.52 7.03 23.41
N ASN A 17 -11.49 6.20 23.51
CA ASN A 17 -10.24 6.43 22.81
C ASN A 17 -10.47 6.21 21.30
N ILE A 18 -10.73 7.29 20.55
CA ILE A 18 -10.70 7.29 19.09
C ILE A 18 -9.23 7.30 18.70
N THR A 19 -8.64 6.11 18.49
CA THR A 19 -7.33 6.01 17.86
C THR A 19 -7.47 6.46 16.42
N ALA A 20 -7.07 7.70 16.13
CA ALA A 20 -6.87 8.15 14.75
C ALA A 20 -5.83 7.23 14.09
N PHE A 21 -6.24 6.44 13.12
CA PHE A 21 -5.36 5.54 12.39
C PHE A 21 -4.47 6.39 11.45
N ALA A 22 -3.32 6.77 11.96
CA ALA A 22 -2.29 7.43 11.15
C ALA A 22 -1.52 6.37 10.36
N GLY A 23 -1.93 5.97 9.19
CA GLY A 23 -1.32 4.94 8.34
C GLY A 23 0.10 4.46 8.67
N TYR A 24 0.51 3.35 8.11
CA TYR A 24 1.82 2.77 8.41
C TYR A 24 2.98 3.68 8.01
N LYS A 25 3.99 3.78 8.89
CA LYS A 25 5.25 4.51 8.70
C LYS A 25 6.42 3.54 8.69
N PRO A 26 7.59 3.93 8.18
CA PRO A 26 8.82 3.15 8.33
C PRO A 26 9.06 2.74 9.79
N GLY A 27 9.26 1.43 10.00
CA GLY A 27 9.37 0.79 11.32
C GLY A 27 8.09 0.12 11.82
N ASP A 28 6.92 0.45 11.28
CA ASP A 28 5.65 -0.15 11.72
C ASP A 28 5.49 -1.58 11.18
N GLU A 29 4.84 -2.43 12.00
CA GLU A 29 4.41 -3.77 11.60
C GLU A 29 3.12 -3.70 10.79
N VAL A 30 3.14 -4.26 9.58
CA VAL A 30 1.97 -4.40 8.70
C VAL A 30 1.22 -5.67 9.06
N LYS A 31 -0.07 -5.56 9.32
CA LYS A 31 -0.96 -6.72 9.46
C LYS A 31 -1.20 -7.36 8.10
N ASP A 32 -1.28 -8.70 8.09
CA ASP A 32 -1.65 -9.42 6.87
C ASP A 32 -3.04 -9.00 6.39
N PHE A 33 -3.22 -9.03 5.10
CA PHE A 33 -4.50 -8.78 4.44
C PHE A 33 -4.74 -9.85 3.37
N SER A 34 -5.98 -10.03 2.95
CA SER A 34 -6.33 -10.92 1.86
C SER A 34 -7.27 -10.19 0.92
N LEU A 35 -6.85 -10.00 -0.32
CA LEU A 35 -7.60 -9.30 -1.37
C LEU A 35 -7.73 -10.17 -2.62
N LYS A 36 -8.80 -9.95 -3.38
CA LYS A 36 -9.03 -10.61 -4.65
C LYS A 36 -8.15 -10.00 -5.73
N SER A 37 -7.38 -10.82 -6.44
CA SER A 37 -6.58 -10.44 -7.61
C SER A 37 -7.41 -10.56 -8.90
N THR A 38 -6.98 -9.82 -9.93
CA THR A 38 -7.59 -9.84 -11.27
C THR A 38 -7.56 -11.21 -11.95
N ASP A 39 -6.75 -12.15 -11.48
CA ASP A 39 -6.77 -13.57 -11.89
C ASP A 39 -7.73 -14.44 -11.04
N ASN A 40 -8.61 -13.80 -10.26
CA ASN A 40 -9.60 -14.41 -9.37
C ASN A 40 -9.04 -15.18 -8.18
N LYS A 41 -7.75 -15.08 -7.85
CA LYS A 41 -7.16 -15.68 -6.66
C LYS A 41 -7.22 -14.73 -5.47
N MET A 42 -7.33 -15.28 -4.27
CA MET A 42 -7.13 -14.53 -3.03
C MET A 42 -5.64 -14.48 -2.72
N ILE A 43 -5.11 -13.27 -2.59
CA ILE A 43 -3.69 -13.01 -2.33
C ILE A 43 -3.53 -12.38 -0.96
N SER A 44 -2.62 -12.94 -0.16
CA SER A 44 -2.19 -12.38 1.13
C SER A 44 -0.66 -12.36 1.21
N LEU A 45 -0.10 -11.51 2.07
CA LEU A 45 1.35 -11.46 2.28
C LEU A 45 1.86 -12.80 2.83
N ASN A 46 1.11 -13.42 3.75
CA ASN A 46 1.49 -14.69 4.37
C ASN A 46 1.35 -15.90 3.41
N GLY A 47 0.66 -15.73 2.28
CA GLY A 47 0.62 -16.72 1.20
C GLY A 47 1.98 -16.93 0.51
N TYR A 48 2.87 -15.95 0.58
CA TYR A 48 4.22 -16.01 0.00
C TYR A 48 5.24 -16.53 1.00
N LYS A 49 5.28 -17.85 1.19
CA LYS A 49 6.12 -18.48 2.23
C LYS A 49 7.60 -18.15 2.16
N ASN A 50 8.14 -17.97 0.95
CA ASN A 50 9.56 -17.72 0.68
C ASN A 50 9.87 -16.24 0.41
N ALA A 51 8.90 -15.34 0.55
CA ALA A 51 9.16 -13.93 0.36
C ALA A 51 10.05 -13.37 1.49
N ARG A 52 11.03 -12.57 1.09
CA ARG A 52 11.85 -11.73 1.97
C ARG A 52 11.19 -10.39 2.21
N GLY A 53 10.46 -9.88 1.22
CA GLY A 53 9.80 -8.59 1.27
C GLY A 53 8.79 -8.39 0.15
N PHE A 54 8.15 -7.23 0.18
CA PHE A 54 7.18 -6.82 -0.84
C PHE A 54 7.41 -5.37 -1.27
N ILE A 55 7.07 -5.10 -2.52
CA ILE A 55 6.89 -3.77 -3.07
C ILE A 55 5.37 -3.61 -3.28
N ILE A 56 4.69 -2.98 -2.31
CA ILE A 56 3.25 -2.71 -2.40
C ILE A 56 3.07 -1.37 -3.09
N VAL A 57 2.27 -1.33 -4.15
CA VAL A 57 1.98 -0.08 -4.88
C VAL A 57 0.47 0.12 -4.96
N PHE A 58 -0.03 1.13 -4.24
CA PHE A 58 -1.37 1.63 -4.46
C PHE A 58 -1.41 2.37 -5.78
N THR A 59 -2.21 1.88 -6.72
CA THR A 59 -2.30 2.35 -8.10
C THR A 59 -3.75 2.35 -8.57
N CYS A 60 -4.01 2.73 -9.81
CA CYS A 60 -5.35 2.66 -10.41
C CYS A 60 -5.26 2.78 -11.94
N ASN A 61 -6.38 2.52 -12.63
CA ASN A 61 -6.40 2.55 -14.09
C ASN A 61 -6.54 3.97 -14.66
N HIS A 62 -7.35 4.84 -14.02
CA HIS A 62 -7.68 6.14 -14.60
C HIS A 62 -6.58 7.19 -14.42
N CYS A 63 -5.79 7.13 -13.33
CA CYS A 63 -4.81 8.16 -12.99
C CYS A 63 -3.66 8.23 -13.99
N PRO A 64 -3.43 9.39 -14.67
CA PRO A 64 -2.32 9.54 -15.61
C PRO A 64 -0.95 9.28 -14.95
N PHE A 65 -0.77 9.74 -13.71
CA PHE A 65 0.48 9.48 -12.98
C PHE A 65 0.70 7.98 -12.70
N ALA A 66 -0.34 7.23 -12.37
CA ALA A 66 -0.22 5.78 -12.15
C ALA A 66 0.15 5.04 -13.45
N LYS A 67 -0.42 5.47 -14.59
CA LYS A 67 -0.13 4.89 -15.91
C LYS A 67 1.35 5.00 -16.30
N LEU A 68 2.05 6.05 -15.89
CA LEU A 68 3.47 6.25 -16.17
C LEU A 68 4.38 5.19 -15.54
N TYR A 69 3.89 4.46 -14.53
CA TYR A 69 4.70 3.50 -13.78
C TYR A 69 4.41 2.02 -14.11
N GLN A 70 3.46 1.73 -14.99
CA GLN A 70 3.05 0.34 -15.30
C GLN A 70 4.21 -0.53 -15.76
N GLU A 71 4.99 -0.06 -16.74
CA GLU A 71 6.17 -0.78 -17.22
C GLU A 71 7.26 -0.90 -16.15
N ARG A 72 7.45 0.14 -15.32
CA ARG A 72 8.44 0.11 -14.23
C ARG A 72 8.06 -0.90 -13.16
N MET A 73 6.77 -1.07 -12.85
CA MET A 73 6.32 -2.12 -11.93
C MET A 73 6.58 -3.51 -12.50
N ASN A 74 6.32 -3.74 -13.80
CA ASN A 74 6.67 -4.98 -14.49
C ASN A 74 8.19 -5.25 -14.41
N ALA A 75 9.01 -4.23 -14.70
CA ALA A 75 10.46 -4.34 -14.64
C ALA A 75 10.95 -4.65 -13.21
N MET A 76 10.40 -3.97 -12.19
CA MET A 76 10.74 -4.22 -10.79
C MET A 76 10.38 -5.64 -10.37
N ASN A 77 9.18 -6.15 -10.72
CA ASN A 77 8.83 -7.51 -10.37
C ASN A 77 9.74 -8.54 -11.07
N LYS A 78 10.06 -8.34 -12.35
CA LYS A 78 11.00 -9.17 -13.09
C LYS A 78 12.40 -9.19 -12.46
N GLU A 79 12.86 -8.04 -11.96
CA GLU A 79 14.19 -7.90 -11.34
C GLU A 79 14.26 -8.50 -9.93
N TYR A 80 13.21 -8.32 -9.13
CA TYR A 80 13.28 -8.56 -7.69
C TYR A 80 12.54 -9.81 -7.20
N ALA A 81 11.57 -10.37 -7.95
CA ALA A 81 10.79 -11.51 -7.49
C ALA A 81 11.66 -12.74 -7.20
N SER A 82 12.64 -13.03 -8.06
CA SER A 82 13.59 -14.15 -7.85
C SER A 82 14.53 -13.93 -6.65
N LYS A 83 14.69 -12.67 -6.21
CA LYS A 83 15.47 -12.27 -5.02
C LYS A 83 14.60 -12.24 -3.75
N GLY A 84 13.32 -12.62 -3.87
CA GLY A 84 12.36 -12.70 -2.76
C GLY A 84 11.57 -11.42 -2.48
N PHE A 85 11.68 -10.37 -3.31
CA PHE A 85 10.84 -9.17 -3.23
C PHE A 85 9.82 -9.17 -4.35
N HIS A 86 8.53 -9.30 -4.01
CA HIS A 86 7.44 -9.37 -4.97
C HIS A 86 6.69 -8.05 -5.05
N VAL A 87 6.37 -7.61 -6.27
CA VAL A 87 5.46 -6.48 -6.48
C VAL A 87 4.02 -6.95 -6.25
N ILE A 88 3.24 -6.17 -5.53
CA ILE A 88 1.79 -6.31 -5.38
C ILE A 88 1.18 -4.93 -5.66
N ALA A 89 0.35 -4.83 -6.70
CA ALA A 89 -0.40 -3.62 -7.01
C ALA A 89 -1.80 -3.70 -6.38
N ILE A 90 -2.29 -2.58 -5.84
CA ILE A 90 -3.60 -2.51 -5.18
C ILE A 90 -4.37 -1.31 -5.71
N SER A 91 -5.60 -1.53 -6.21
CA SER A 91 -6.56 -0.48 -6.52
C SER A 91 -7.58 -0.36 -5.41
N SER A 92 -7.77 0.86 -4.91
CA SER A 92 -8.68 1.15 -3.80
C SER A 92 -9.64 2.31 -4.11
N ASN A 93 -9.80 2.68 -5.39
CA ASN A 93 -10.76 3.70 -5.76
C ASN A 93 -12.21 3.19 -5.67
N ASP A 94 -13.11 4.06 -5.31
CA ASP A 94 -14.54 3.79 -5.43
C ASP A 94 -14.92 3.63 -6.90
N ALA A 95 -15.31 2.42 -7.29
CA ALA A 95 -15.69 2.09 -8.67
C ALA A 95 -17.00 2.76 -9.13
N ILE A 96 -17.81 3.28 -8.21
CA ILE A 96 -19.00 4.08 -8.56
C ILE A 96 -18.54 5.48 -8.99
N ALA A 97 -17.61 6.08 -8.25
CA ALA A 97 -17.07 7.39 -8.56
C ALA A 97 -16.11 7.37 -9.76
N VAL A 98 -15.44 6.23 -10.00
CA VAL A 98 -14.47 6.03 -11.08
C VAL A 98 -14.69 4.67 -11.73
N PRO A 99 -15.61 4.57 -12.70
CA PRO A 99 -15.94 3.29 -13.35
C PRO A 99 -14.75 2.58 -14.01
N GLU A 100 -13.74 3.32 -14.46
CA GLU A 100 -12.51 2.75 -15.04
C GLU A 100 -11.67 1.95 -14.04
N ASP A 101 -11.95 2.07 -12.75
CA ASP A 101 -11.25 1.36 -11.68
C ASP A 101 -12.08 0.21 -11.09
N ASN A 102 -13.18 -0.21 -11.74
CA ASN A 102 -13.91 -1.40 -11.36
C ASN A 102 -13.11 -2.68 -11.64
N PHE A 103 -13.55 -3.80 -11.08
CA PHE A 103 -12.80 -5.07 -11.15
C PHE A 103 -12.64 -5.61 -12.58
N GLU A 104 -13.63 -5.39 -13.45
CA GLU A 104 -13.59 -5.81 -14.84
C GLU A 104 -12.56 -5.02 -15.64
N GLU A 105 -12.57 -3.69 -15.51
CA GLU A 105 -11.59 -2.79 -16.12
C GLU A 105 -10.16 -3.02 -15.57
N MET A 106 -10.02 -3.31 -14.27
CA MET A 106 -8.74 -3.73 -13.70
C MET A 106 -8.22 -5.02 -14.36
N THR A 107 -9.10 -5.99 -14.58
CA THR A 107 -8.75 -7.26 -15.23
C THR A 107 -8.34 -7.04 -16.69
N ALA A 108 -9.08 -6.22 -17.43
CA ALA A 108 -8.73 -5.83 -18.79
C ALA A 108 -7.36 -5.13 -18.84
N ARG A 109 -7.13 -4.18 -17.94
CA ARG A 109 -5.86 -3.43 -17.82
C ARG A 109 -4.68 -4.34 -17.50
N ALA A 110 -4.82 -5.26 -16.55
CA ALA A 110 -3.77 -6.19 -16.19
C ALA A 110 -3.35 -7.08 -17.37
N LYS A 111 -4.32 -7.51 -18.19
CA LYS A 111 -4.08 -8.27 -19.39
C LYS A 111 -3.42 -7.43 -20.50
N GLU A 112 -3.95 -6.25 -20.78
CA GLU A 112 -3.43 -5.31 -21.79
C GLU A 112 -1.98 -4.92 -21.53
N GLN A 113 -1.66 -4.62 -20.25
CA GLN A 113 -0.32 -4.17 -19.83
C GLN A 113 0.60 -5.33 -19.45
N HIS A 114 0.16 -6.58 -19.69
CA HIS A 114 0.94 -7.79 -19.40
C HIS A 114 1.53 -7.81 -17.99
N TYR A 115 0.72 -7.48 -16.97
CA TYR A 115 1.18 -7.44 -15.59
C TYR A 115 1.71 -8.81 -15.17
N ASN A 116 2.96 -8.84 -14.74
CA ASN A 116 3.66 -10.04 -14.27
C ASN A 116 3.63 -10.15 -12.73
N PHE A 117 2.77 -9.38 -12.08
CA PHE A 117 2.52 -9.29 -10.64
C PHE A 117 1.01 -9.28 -10.36
N PRO A 118 0.54 -9.64 -9.16
CA PRO A 118 -0.88 -9.58 -8.82
C PRO A 118 -1.37 -8.13 -8.72
N TYR A 119 -2.54 -7.87 -9.32
CA TYR A 119 -3.25 -6.61 -9.21
C TYR A 119 -4.54 -6.84 -8.42
N LEU A 120 -4.60 -6.29 -7.22
CA LEU A 120 -5.59 -6.58 -6.20
C LEU A 120 -6.65 -5.49 -6.10
N TYR A 121 -7.90 -5.91 -5.86
CA TYR A 121 -9.02 -5.00 -5.65
C TYR A 121 -9.32 -4.85 -4.15
N ASP A 122 -9.05 -3.68 -3.59
CA ASP A 122 -9.38 -3.30 -2.21
C ASP A 122 -10.75 -2.61 -2.20
N GLU A 123 -11.81 -3.39 -2.48
CA GLU A 123 -13.17 -2.90 -2.61
C GLU A 123 -13.67 -2.13 -1.38
N THR A 124 -13.28 -2.56 -0.19
CA THR A 124 -13.66 -1.92 1.08
C THR A 124 -12.81 -0.71 1.41
N GLN A 125 -11.71 -0.51 0.69
CA GLN A 125 -10.71 0.53 0.95
C GLN A 125 -10.00 0.38 2.32
N GLY A 126 -10.19 -0.79 2.94
CA GLY A 126 -9.66 -1.06 4.28
C GLY A 126 -8.14 -1.14 4.28
N VAL A 127 -7.55 -1.75 3.25
CA VAL A 127 -6.09 -1.87 3.14
C VAL A 127 -5.46 -0.51 2.85
N ALA A 128 -6.02 0.30 1.94
CA ALA A 128 -5.53 1.64 1.69
C ALA A 128 -5.59 2.53 2.93
N ARG A 129 -6.68 2.46 3.71
CA ARG A 129 -6.81 3.19 4.98
C ARG A 129 -5.75 2.73 5.99
N ALA A 130 -5.53 1.42 6.14
CA ALA A 130 -4.53 0.86 7.05
C ALA A 130 -3.10 1.29 6.66
N PHE A 131 -2.79 1.31 5.38
CA PHE A 131 -1.50 1.82 4.90
C PHE A 131 -1.36 3.35 4.97
N GLY A 132 -2.46 4.09 5.09
CA GLY A 132 -2.46 5.54 4.96
C GLY A 132 -2.16 6.00 3.53
N ALA A 133 -2.46 5.16 2.55
CA ALA A 133 -2.34 5.51 1.16
C ALA A 133 -3.46 6.49 0.79
N VAL A 134 -3.09 7.66 0.28
CA VAL A 134 -4.05 8.73 -0.07
C VAL A 134 -3.96 9.15 -1.53
N LYS A 135 -2.96 8.63 -2.25
CA LYS A 135 -2.67 8.94 -3.65
C LYS A 135 -2.33 7.69 -4.45
N THR A 136 -2.39 7.81 -5.77
CA THR A 136 -1.92 6.82 -6.74
C THR A 136 -1.00 7.47 -7.76
N PRO A 137 0.28 6.96 -7.96
CA PRO A 137 0.84 5.84 -7.22
C PRO A 137 1.34 6.24 -5.82
N HIS A 138 1.29 5.30 -4.87
CA HIS A 138 1.96 5.40 -3.57
C HIS A 138 2.59 4.03 -3.25
N ALA A 139 3.90 4.00 -3.08
CA ALA A 139 4.66 2.77 -2.88
C ALA A 139 5.08 2.57 -1.42
N PHE A 140 5.12 1.30 -1.00
CA PHE A 140 5.69 0.86 0.27
C PHE A 140 6.63 -0.31 0.01
N VAL A 141 7.78 -0.33 0.68
CA VAL A 141 8.65 -1.51 0.70
C VAL A 141 8.58 -2.15 2.07
N LEU A 142 8.23 -3.43 2.09
CA LEU A 142 8.15 -4.25 3.30
C LEU A 142 9.30 -5.23 3.34
N LEU A 143 9.85 -5.49 4.54
CA LEU A 143 10.82 -6.53 4.80
C LEU A 143 10.28 -7.48 5.87
N LYS A 144 10.54 -8.77 5.74
CA LYS A 144 10.20 -9.76 6.76
C LYS A 144 11.29 -9.79 7.83
N GLU A 145 10.94 -9.40 9.05
CA GLU A 145 11.82 -9.42 10.22
C GLU A 145 11.16 -10.18 11.35
N ASN A 146 11.82 -11.20 11.87
CA ASN A 146 11.28 -12.05 12.96
C ASN A 146 9.85 -12.57 12.71
N GLY A 147 9.56 -12.92 11.45
CA GLY A 147 8.24 -13.41 11.05
C GLY A 147 7.17 -12.33 10.80
N LYS A 148 7.51 -11.05 10.98
CA LYS A 148 6.63 -9.89 10.83
C LYS A 148 6.97 -9.09 9.58
N TRP A 149 5.98 -8.45 8.96
CA TRP A 149 6.18 -7.55 7.84
C TRP A 149 6.40 -6.13 8.34
N ILE A 150 7.59 -5.58 8.15
CA ILE A 150 7.96 -4.24 8.62
C ILE A 150 8.11 -3.28 7.45
N VAL A 151 7.47 -2.11 7.52
CA VAL A 151 7.66 -1.04 6.53
C VAL A 151 9.09 -0.52 6.60
N LYS A 152 9.77 -0.49 5.47
CA LYS A 152 11.13 0.05 5.32
C LYS A 152 11.16 1.32 4.49
N TYR A 153 10.17 1.48 3.61
CA TYR A 153 10.02 2.68 2.80
C TYR A 153 8.53 2.98 2.55
N SER A 154 8.19 4.27 2.44
CA SER A 154 6.87 4.77 2.02
C SER A 154 7.00 6.04 1.20
N GLY A 155 6.40 6.12 0.00
CA GLY A 155 6.41 7.33 -0.81
C GLY A 155 6.28 7.14 -2.31
N SER A 156 6.97 7.97 -3.08
CA SER A 156 7.05 7.87 -4.55
C SER A 156 7.89 6.66 -4.98
N ILE A 157 7.62 6.15 -6.19
CA ILE A 157 8.44 5.09 -6.79
C ILE A 157 9.84 5.62 -7.12
N ASP A 158 9.88 6.79 -7.74
CA ASP A 158 11.09 7.54 -8.08
C ASP A 158 10.80 9.05 -8.13
N ASP A 159 11.76 9.85 -8.56
CA ASP A 159 11.65 11.31 -8.65
C ASP A 159 11.23 11.83 -10.03
N ASN A 160 11.01 10.95 -11.04
CA ASN A 160 10.60 11.38 -12.37
C ASN A 160 9.66 10.37 -13.05
N GLY A 161 8.35 10.55 -12.85
CA GLY A 161 7.34 9.69 -13.48
C GLY A 161 7.29 9.83 -15.00
N ALA A 162 7.45 11.05 -15.53
CA ALA A 162 7.27 11.34 -16.94
C ALA A 162 8.43 10.86 -17.82
N GLU A 163 9.65 10.96 -17.32
CA GLU A 163 10.87 10.70 -18.09
C GLU A 163 11.75 9.67 -17.36
N PRO A 164 11.56 8.36 -17.63
CA PRO A 164 12.30 7.28 -16.97
C PRO A 164 13.81 7.43 -17.03
N ASP A 165 14.32 7.90 -18.18
CA ASP A 165 15.75 8.07 -18.44
C ASP A 165 16.37 9.24 -17.67
N LYS A 166 15.54 10.12 -17.08
CA LYS A 166 15.97 11.25 -16.27
C LYS A 166 15.78 11.02 -14.76
N VAL A 167 15.43 9.83 -14.35
CA VAL A 167 15.34 9.46 -12.93
C VAL A 167 16.73 9.59 -12.29
N LYS A 168 16.82 10.41 -11.25
CA LYS A 168 18.03 10.57 -10.44
C LYS A 168 17.97 9.74 -9.17
N ASN A 169 16.78 9.61 -8.59
CA ASN A 169 16.53 8.88 -7.35
C ASN A 169 15.43 7.85 -7.56
N ALA A 170 15.81 6.60 -7.74
CA ALA A 170 14.91 5.45 -7.85
C ALA A 170 14.59 4.92 -6.45
N PHE A 171 13.77 5.65 -5.68
CA PHE A 171 13.57 5.44 -4.25
C PHE A 171 13.22 4.00 -3.87
N VAL A 172 12.25 3.39 -4.56
CA VAL A 172 11.84 1.99 -4.29
C VAL A 172 12.99 1.03 -4.61
N LYS A 173 13.65 1.18 -5.76
CA LYS A 173 14.79 0.34 -6.13
C LYS A 173 15.93 0.47 -5.13
N ASN A 174 16.30 1.70 -4.78
CA ASN A 174 17.35 1.98 -3.81
C ASN A 174 17.04 1.35 -2.44
N ALA A 175 15.76 1.40 -2.01
CA ALA A 175 15.34 0.76 -0.76
C ALA A 175 15.48 -0.77 -0.83
N VAL A 176 15.01 -1.40 -1.92
CA VAL A 176 15.11 -2.87 -2.09
C VAL A 176 16.57 -3.31 -2.20
N ASP A 177 17.39 -2.59 -2.96
CA ASP A 177 18.80 -2.92 -3.15
C ASP A 177 19.59 -2.85 -1.83
N ALA A 178 19.35 -1.82 -1.00
CA ALA A 178 19.92 -1.72 0.35
C ALA A 178 19.52 -2.93 1.22
N LEU A 179 18.21 -3.28 1.23
CA LEU A 179 17.70 -4.41 2.01
C LEU A 179 18.26 -5.76 1.53
N LEU A 180 18.50 -5.92 0.23
CA LEU A 180 19.15 -7.12 -0.31
C LEU A 180 20.60 -7.27 0.16
N GLN A 181 21.29 -6.15 0.38
CA GLN A 181 22.66 -6.08 0.91
C GLN A 181 22.70 -6.07 2.45
N ASN A 182 21.55 -6.17 3.12
CA ASN A 182 21.39 -6.03 4.59
C ASN A 182 21.86 -4.65 5.11
N GLU A 183 21.72 -3.63 4.27
CA GLU A 183 22.04 -2.24 4.59
C GLU A 183 20.78 -1.46 5.00
N PRO A 184 20.92 -0.39 5.79
CA PRO A 184 19.80 0.47 6.13
C PRO A 184 19.32 1.27 4.90
N VAL A 185 17.99 1.44 4.79
CA VAL A 185 17.38 2.30 3.76
C VAL A 185 17.69 3.76 4.09
N GLN A 186 18.48 4.42 3.23
CA GLN A 186 18.94 5.79 3.47
C GLN A 186 17.80 6.82 3.42
N VAL A 187 16.88 6.65 2.46
CA VAL A 187 15.68 7.47 2.33
C VAL A 187 14.48 6.57 2.62
N SER A 188 14.01 6.58 3.86
CA SER A 188 12.91 5.71 4.30
C SER A 188 11.52 6.26 3.96
N SER A 189 11.41 7.56 3.61
CA SER A 189 10.12 8.13 3.23
C SER A 189 10.27 9.32 2.28
N THR A 190 9.31 9.45 1.34
CA THR A 190 9.16 10.60 0.47
C THR A 190 7.68 10.95 0.32
N LYS A 191 7.38 12.14 -0.23
CA LYS A 191 6.00 12.51 -0.53
C LYS A 191 5.52 11.78 -1.79
N SER A 192 4.42 11.04 -1.72
CA SER A 192 3.77 10.47 -2.91
C SER A 192 3.18 11.57 -3.80
N VAL A 193 3.36 11.44 -5.11
CA VAL A 193 2.87 12.37 -6.13
C VAL A 193 1.90 11.63 -7.05
N GLY A 194 0.69 12.16 -7.22
CA GLY A 194 -0.33 11.56 -8.06
C GLY A 194 -1.75 11.98 -7.70
N CYS A 195 -2.73 11.30 -8.25
CA CYS A 195 -4.16 11.55 -8.02
C CYS A 195 -4.59 11.09 -6.61
N ALA A 196 -5.53 11.79 -6.00
CA ALA A 196 -6.11 11.34 -4.74
C ALA A 196 -6.95 10.07 -4.94
N ILE A 197 -6.86 9.14 -3.99
CA ILE A 197 -7.79 7.99 -3.93
C ILE A 197 -9.21 8.52 -3.75
N LYS A 198 -10.14 7.98 -4.52
CA LYS A 198 -11.56 8.29 -4.42
C LYS A 198 -12.19 7.38 -3.37
N TRP A 199 -12.51 7.98 -2.22
CA TRP A 199 -13.09 7.25 -1.09
C TRP A 199 -14.60 7.08 -1.27
N LYS A 200 -15.11 5.92 -0.85
CA LYS A 200 -16.54 5.71 -0.66
C LYS A 200 -17.06 6.65 0.41
N PRO A 201 -18.33 7.12 0.29
CA PRO A 201 -18.99 7.96 1.31
C PRO A 201 -19.01 7.34 2.70
#